data_924e1282dac054821489d94853660da5
#
_entry.id   924e1282dac054821489d94853660da5
#
_cell.length_a   1.000
_cell.length_b   1.000
_cell.length_c   1.000
_cell.angle_alpha   90.00
_cell.angle_beta   90.00
_cell.angle_gamma   90.00
#
_symmetry.space_group_name_H-M   'P 1'
#
loop_
_entity.id
_entity.type
_entity.pdbx_description
1 polymer ?
#
loop_
_entity_poly.entity_id
_entity_poly.type
_entity_poly.pdbx_seq_one_letter_code
_entity_poly.pdbx_strand_id
1 'polypeptide(L)'
;MSKPTYETALIVGAGSGLSASLARLLAGEGLRVALAARNTDKLAPLCAETGAKAFACDAVDASAVARLFTAVEAASGAPDVVIYNASARARGSVAELVPAEVERAIMVSAFGGFLVAREAVSRMLPKQHGAILFTGASASVKGYPLSAPFAMGKFALRGLAQSMARELAPQGIHVGHFVIDGAIRNPGRVEPADRPDSMLDPDAIAASYLSVLRQPRSAWTWEIELRPWVERF
;
A
#
# COMPACT_ATOMS: atom_id res chain seq x y z
N MET A 1 27.16 4.78 5.39
CA MET A 1 26.00 4.32 6.17
C MET A 1 25.48 3.03 5.55
N SER A 2 25.27 1.98 6.35
CA SER A 2 24.69 0.72 5.85
C SER A 2 23.27 0.94 5.37
N LYS A 3 22.85 0.25 4.29
CA LYS A 3 21.46 0.21 3.86
C LYS A 3 20.60 -0.37 5.01
N PRO A 4 19.38 0.13 5.24
CA PRO A 4 18.46 -0.50 6.19
C PRO A 4 18.21 -1.95 5.77
N THR A 5 18.33 -2.87 6.73
CA THR A 5 18.12 -4.30 6.48
C THR A 5 16.72 -4.66 6.98
N TYR A 6 15.81 -4.99 6.09
CA TYR A 6 14.47 -5.47 6.42
C TYR A 6 14.40 -6.98 6.21
N GLU A 7 13.67 -7.70 7.07
CA GLU A 7 13.54 -9.15 7.02
C GLU A 7 12.12 -9.62 6.72
N THR A 8 11.12 -8.87 7.17
CA THR A 8 9.72 -9.29 7.07
C THR A 8 8.86 -8.16 6.51
N ALA A 9 8.05 -8.46 5.51
CA ALA A 9 7.13 -7.53 4.89
C ALA A 9 5.67 -8.00 5.02
N LEU A 10 4.76 -7.08 5.36
CA LEU A 10 3.32 -7.29 5.34
C LEU A 10 2.68 -6.38 4.29
N ILE A 11 1.95 -6.98 3.34
CA ILE A 11 1.19 -6.25 2.31
C ILE A 11 -0.30 -6.40 2.59
N VAL A 12 -0.98 -5.32 2.97
CA VAL A 12 -2.42 -5.30 3.26
C VAL A 12 -3.19 -4.77 2.05
N GLY A 13 -4.22 -5.50 1.64
CA GLY A 13 -4.93 -5.28 0.38
C GLY A 13 -4.29 -6.04 -0.79
N ALA A 14 -3.85 -7.26 -0.52
CA ALA A 14 -3.19 -8.11 -1.50
C ALA A 14 -4.14 -8.56 -2.63
N GLY A 15 -3.60 -8.59 -3.84
CA GLY A 15 -4.30 -8.99 -5.06
C GLY A 15 -3.32 -9.24 -6.21
N SER A 16 -3.84 -9.52 -7.40
CA SER A 16 -3.08 -9.91 -8.59
C SER A 16 -2.36 -8.77 -9.34
N GLY A 17 -2.55 -7.51 -8.91
CA GLY A 17 -1.89 -6.35 -9.53
C GLY A 17 -0.61 -5.96 -8.78
N LEU A 18 -0.47 -4.67 -8.44
CA LEU A 18 0.71 -4.10 -7.77
C LEU A 18 1.16 -4.90 -6.54
N SER A 19 0.22 -5.41 -5.72
CA SER A 19 0.60 -6.23 -4.56
C SER A 19 1.33 -7.51 -4.95
N ALA A 20 1.01 -8.12 -6.10
CA ALA A 20 1.71 -9.31 -6.57
C ALA A 20 3.14 -8.98 -7.01
N SER A 21 3.34 -7.89 -7.75
CA SER A 21 4.68 -7.41 -8.12
C SER A 21 5.53 -7.05 -6.90
N LEU A 22 4.94 -6.38 -5.92
CA LEU A 22 5.61 -6.09 -4.64
C LEU A 22 6.00 -7.38 -3.90
N ALA A 23 5.10 -8.38 -3.85
CA ALA A 23 5.37 -9.64 -3.18
C ALA A 23 6.54 -10.39 -3.83
N ARG A 24 6.54 -10.49 -5.17
CA ARG A 24 7.63 -11.12 -5.93
C ARG A 24 8.96 -10.42 -5.69
N LEU A 25 8.96 -9.11 -5.82
CA LEU A 25 10.17 -8.31 -5.65
C LEU A 25 10.73 -8.44 -4.24
N LEU A 26 9.91 -8.28 -3.21
CA LEU A 26 10.37 -8.35 -1.82
C LEU A 26 10.81 -9.77 -1.42
N ALA A 27 10.12 -10.81 -1.91
CA ALA A 27 10.56 -12.19 -1.72
C ALA A 27 11.88 -12.47 -2.45
N GLY A 28 12.05 -11.95 -3.68
CA GLY A 28 13.32 -12.02 -4.43
C GLY A 28 14.47 -11.28 -3.74
N GLU A 29 14.19 -10.25 -2.95
CA GLU A 29 15.16 -9.57 -2.09
C GLU A 29 15.43 -10.31 -0.76
N GLY A 30 14.82 -11.46 -0.54
CA GLY A 30 15.02 -12.31 0.65
C GLY A 30 14.11 -12.00 1.84
N LEU A 31 13.11 -11.14 1.70
CA LEU A 31 12.17 -10.87 2.78
C LEU A 31 11.14 -12.01 2.91
N ARG A 32 10.77 -12.33 4.14
CA ARG A 32 9.59 -13.15 4.44
C ARG A 32 8.34 -12.30 4.22
N VAL A 33 7.51 -12.66 3.24
CA VAL A 33 6.36 -11.87 2.83
C VAL A 33 5.06 -12.45 3.42
N ALA A 34 4.26 -11.59 4.06
CA ALA A 34 2.90 -11.85 4.49
C ALA A 34 1.92 -11.03 3.61
N LEU A 35 0.85 -11.68 3.17
CA LEU A 35 -0.18 -11.09 2.31
C LEU A 35 -1.52 -11.09 3.04
N ALA A 36 -2.15 -9.93 3.21
CA ALA A 36 -3.45 -9.82 3.85
C ALA A 36 -4.54 -9.38 2.87
N ALA A 37 -5.63 -10.14 2.82
CA ALA A 37 -6.82 -9.85 2.03
C ALA A 37 -8.07 -10.45 2.68
N ARG A 38 -9.26 -9.95 2.32
CA ARG A 38 -10.54 -10.55 2.79
C ARG A 38 -10.76 -11.96 2.29
N ASN A 39 -10.37 -12.24 1.05
CA ASN A 39 -10.38 -13.59 0.46
C ASN A 39 -8.94 -13.98 0.11
N THR A 40 -8.44 -15.02 0.76
CA THR A 40 -7.07 -15.53 0.60
C THR A 40 -6.92 -16.57 -0.50
N ASP A 41 -8.02 -17.21 -0.96
CA ASP A 41 -7.95 -18.30 -1.96
C ASP A 41 -7.30 -17.81 -3.25
N LYS A 42 -7.64 -16.59 -3.68
CA LYS A 42 -7.06 -15.95 -4.86
C LYS A 42 -5.56 -15.67 -4.76
N LEU A 43 -4.97 -15.78 -3.57
CA LEU A 43 -3.54 -15.55 -3.33
C LEU A 43 -2.71 -16.85 -3.39
N ALA A 44 -3.36 -18.02 -3.43
CA ALA A 44 -2.68 -19.31 -3.41
C ALA A 44 -1.59 -19.47 -4.50
N PRO A 45 -1.81 -19.06 -5.77
CA PRO A 45 -0.76 -19.13 -6.78
C PRO A 45 0.45 -18.24 -6.44
N LEU A 46 0.20 -17.03 -5.96
CA LEU A 46 1.26 -16.09 -5.57
C LEU A 46 2.03 -16.59 -4.34
N CYS A 47 1.34 -17.20 -3.38
CA CYS A 47 1.99 -17.81 -2.22
C CYS A 47 2.88 -19.00 -2.63
N ALA A 48 2.42 -19.85 -3.56
CA ALA A 48 3.22 -20.96 -4.07
C ALA A 48 4.47 -20.48 -4.82
N GLU A 49 4.34 -19.39 -5.58
CA GLU A 49 5.43 -18.79 -6.35
C GLU A 49 6.50 -18.12 -5.44
N THR A 50 6.07 -17.42 -4.41
CA THR A 50 6.94 -16.51 -3.63
C THR A 50 7.31 -17.04 -2.24
N GLY A 51 6.69 -18.13 -1.79
CA GLY A 51 6.78 -18.60 -0.40
C GLY A 51 6.05 -17.70 0.60
N ALA A 52 5.29 -16.71 0.13
CA ALA A 52 4.52 -15.82 0.99
C ALA A 52 3.40 -16.55 1.71
N LYS A 53 3.04 -16.05 2.91
CA LYS A 53 1.91 -16.58 3.69
C LYS A 53 0.71 -15.64 3.58
N ALA A 54 -0.48 -16.21 3.32
CA ALA A 54 -1.72 -15.45 3.22
C ALA A 54 -2.51 -15.46 4.52
N PHE A 55 -3.10 -14.32 4.87
CA PHE A 55 -3.90 -14.11 6.07
C PHE A 55 -5.22 -13.42 5.70
N ALA A 56 -6.34 -13.94 6.23
CA ALA A 56 -7.64 -13.30 6.06
C ALA A 56 -7.75 -12.08 6.99
N CYS A 57 -8.07 -10.91 6.42
CA CYS A 57 -8.26 -9.69 7.20
C CYS A 57 -9.17 -8.71 6.46
N ASP A 58 -10.17 -8.17 7.15
CA ASP A 58 -10.83 -6.93 6.75
C ASP A 58 -10.10 -5.76 7.43
N ALA A 59 -9.49 -4.89 6.63
CA ALA A 59 -8.66 -3.80 7.12
C ALA A 59 -9.44 -2.72 7.89
N VAL A 60 -10.78 -2.72 7.84
CA VAL A 60 -11.62 -1.77 8.60
C VAL A 60 -12.08 -2.31 9.96
N ASP A 61 -11.80 -3.57 10.25
CA ASP A 61 -12.05 -4.18 11.55
C ASP A 61 -10.77 -4.12 12.41
N ALA A 62 -10.78 -3.29 13.43
CA ALA A 62 -9.65 -3.09 14.33
C ALA A 62 -9.20 -4.40 15.01
N SER A 63 -10.16 -5.27 15.38
CA SER A 63 -9.86 -6.57 15.98
C SER A 63 -9.21 -7.52 14.99
N ALA A 64 -9.69 -7.55 13.73
CA ALA A 64 -9.10 -8.36 12.67
C ALA A 64 -7.68 -7.89 12.35
N VAL A 65 -7.43 -6.58 12.33
CA VAL A 65 -6.09 -6.02 12.10
C VAL A 65 -5.14 -6.39 13.25
N ALA A 66 -5.57 -6.28 14.52
CA ALA A 66 -4.75 -6.69 15.66
C ALA A 66 -4.39 -8.19 15.59
N ARG A 67 -5.39 -9.06 15.31
CA ARG A 67 -5.15 -10.50 15.12
C ARG A 67 -4.22 -10.80 13.95
N LEU A 68 -4.34 -10.04 12.83
CA LEU A 68 -3.43 -10.17 11.69
C LEU A 68 -1.98 -9.98 12.11
N PHE A 69 -1.66 -8.89 12.80
CA PHE A 69 -0.29 -8.62 13.22
C PHE A 69 0.24 -9.68 14.18
N THR A 70 -0.55 -10.14 15.12
CA THR A 70 -0.18 -11.26 16.01
C THR A 70 0.11 -12.55 15.23
N ALA A 71 -0.74 -12.89 14.25
CA ALA A 71 -0.56 -14.09 13.43
C ALA A 71 0.68 -13.98 12.50
N VAL A 72 0.92 -12.81 11.90
CA VAL A 72 2.12 -12.57 11.08
C VAL A 72 3.38 -12.67 11.93
N GLU A 73 3.37 -12.06 13.11
CA GLU A 73 4.51 -12.10 14.05
C GLU A 73 4.86 -13.52 14.47
N ALA A 74 3.86 -14.32 14.81
CA ALA A 74 4.05 -15.75 15.15
C ALA A 74 4.58 -16.58 13.96
N ALA A 75 4.16 -16.26 12.74
CA ALA A 75 4.49 -17.04 11.55
C ALA A 75 5.81 -16.67 10.89
N SER A 76 6.26 -15.42 11.03
CA SER A 76 7.36 -14.85 10.23
C SER A 76 8.20 -13.79 10.96
N GLY A 77 7.83 -13.44 12.19
CA GLY A 77 8.41 -12.30 12.91
C GLY A 77 7.63 -11.01 12.70
N ALA A 78 7.83 -10.04 13.59
CA ALA A 78 7.18 -8.72 13.49
C ALA A 78 7.60 -8.02 12.19
N PRO A 79 6.65 -7.52 11.37
CA PRO A 79 6.98 -6.92 10.09
C PRO A 79 7.82 -5.65 10.26
N ASP A 80 8.93 -5.60 9.53
CA ASP A 80 9.79 -4.42 9.39
C ASP A 80 9.30 -3.48 8.29
N VAL A 81 8.57 -4.03 7.29
CA VAL A 81 7.96 -3.29 6.20
C VAL A 81 6.47 -3.56 6.20
N VAL A 82 5.66 -2.52 6.21
CA VAL A 82 4.20 -2.61 6.07
C VAL A 82 3.76 -1.77 4.88
N ILE A 83 3.08 -2.40 3.91
CA ILE A 83 2.56 -1.72 2.73
C ILE A 83 1.03 -1.76 2.77
N TYR A 84 0.41 -0.59 2.84
CA TYR A 84 -1.03 -0.46 2.75
C TYR A 84 -1.46 -0.15 1.32
N ASN A 85 -2.06 -1.15 0.65
CA ASN A 85 -2.51 -1.08 -0.74
C ASN A 85 -4.02 -1.25 -0.88
N ALA A 86 -4.76 -1.43 0.22
CA ALA A 86 -6.21 -1.56 0.16
C ALA A 86 -6.88 -0.23 -0.23
N SER A 87 -7.89 -0.33 -1.07
CA SER A 87 -8.75 0.80 -1.42
C SER A 87 -10.13 0.33 -1.85
N ALA A 88 -11.11 1.22 -1.75
CA ALA A 88 -12.44 1.02 -2.28
C ALA A 88 -12.88 2.26 -3.07
N ARG A 89 -13.80 2.06 -4.00
CA ARG A 89 -14.32 3.11 -4.89
C ARG A 89 -15.84 3.02 -4.94
N ALA A 90 -16.50 4.17 -4.88
CA ALA A 90 -17.86 4.36 -5.36
C ALA A 90 -17.80 5.46 -6.43
N ARG A 91 -18.49 5.27 -7.54
CA ARG A 91 -18.53 6.22 -8.67
C ARG A 91 -19.95 6.68 -8.91
N GLY A 92 -20.14 7.96 -9.13
CA GLY A 92 -21.43 8.54 -9.43
C GLY A 92 -21.44 10.04 -9.21
N SER A 93 -22.52 10.67 -9.63
CA SER A 93 -22.86 12.07 -9.29
C SER A 93 -22.99 12.19 -7.77
N VAL A 94 -22.52 13.30 -7.20
CA VAL A 94 -22.61 13.55 -5.74
C VAL A 94 -24.05 13.44 -5.24
N ALA A 95 -25.04 13.83 -6.05
CA ALA A 95 -26.46 13.75 -5.70
C ALA A 95 -27.01 12.31 -5.68
N GLU A 96 -26.34 11.36 -6.36
CA GLU A 96 -26.82 9.97 -6.55
C GLU A 96 -26.00 8.94 -5.76
N LEU A 97 -24.87 9.37 -5.17
CA LEU A 97 -24.03 8.47 -4.39
C LEU A 97 -24.76 7.94 -3.16
N VAL A 98 -24.70 6.63 -2.96
CA VAL A 98 -25.26 5.96 -1.78
C VAL A 98 -24.34 6.24 -0.58
N PRO A 99 -24.84 6.87 0.51
CA PRO A 99 -24.01 7.26 1.67
C PRO A 99 -23.20 6.11 2.26
N ALA A 100 -23.76 4.91 2.37
CA ALA A 100 -23.06 3.73 2.90
C ALA A 100 -21.87 3.28 2.01
N GLU A 101 -21.96 3.46 0.69
CA GLU A 101 -20.84 3.16 -0.22
C GLU A 101 -19.74 4.22 -0.11
N VAL A 102 -20.12 5.49 0.11
CA VAL A 102 -19.17 6.58 0.38
C VAL A 102 -18.42 6.33 1.66
N GLU A 103 -19.15 6.04 2.75
CA GLU A 103 -18.56 5.67 4.04
C GLU A 103 -17.57 4.51 3.90
N ARG A 104 -18.01 3.41 3.26
CA ARG A 104 -17.14 2.25 3.02
C ARG A 104 -15.88 2.61 2.24
N ALA A 105 -15.99 3.46 1.22
CA ALA A 105 -14.84 3.87 0.42
C ALA A 105 -13.80 4.63 1.27
N ILE A 106 -14.25 5.52 2.15
CA ILE A 106 -13.39 6.27 3.07
C ILE A 106 -12.79 5.33 4.12
N MET A 107 -13.63 4.49 4.73
CA MET A 107 -13.18 3.56 5.76
C MET A 107 -12.09 2.62 5.23
N VAL A 108 -12.29 2.02 4.06
CA VAL A 108 -11.27 1.13 3.48
C VAL A 108 -10.04 1.92 3.04
N SER A 109 -10.20 3.10 2.42
CA SER A 109 -9.04 3.80 1.84
C SER A 109 -8.20 4.54 2.88
N ALA A 110 -8.80 5.06 3.97
CA ALA A 110 -8.13 5.89 4.96
C ALA A 110 -8.08 5.26 6.35
N PHE A 111 -9.26 4.95 6.94
CA PHE A 111 -9.32 4.46 8.32
C PHE A 111 -8.64 3.10 8.48
N GLY A 112 -8.81 2.19 7.54
CA GLY A 112 -8.07 0.92 7.53
C GLY A 112 -6.55 1.14 7.45
N GLY A 113 -6.10 2.15 6.69
CA GLY A 113 -4.69 2.57 6.67
C GLY A 113 -4.20 3.01 8.05
N PHE A 114 -5.00 3.77 8.79
CA PHE A 114 -4.70 4.16 10.17
C PHE A 114 -4.63 2.94 11.11
N LEU A 115 -5.58 2.01 11.05
CA LEU A 115 -5.57 0.82 11.90
C LEU A 115 -4.32 -0.04 11.68
N VAL A 116 -3.98 -0.27 10.42
CA VAL A 116 -2.78 -1.04 10.05
C VAL A 116 -1.51 -0.31 10.47
N ALA A 117 -1.45 0.99 10.26
CA ALA A 117 -0.30 1.81 10.65
C ALA A 117 -0.10 1.81 12.17
N ARG A 118 -1.17 1.94 12.95
CA ARG A 118 -1.12 1.89 14.42
C ARG A 118 -0.48 0.59 14.93
N GLU A 119 -0.91 -0.55 14.40
CA GLU A 119 -0.34 -1.84 14.78
C GLU A 119 1.13 -2.01 14.34
N ALA A 120 1.48 -1.46 13.18
CA ALA A 120 2.87 -1.44 12.70
C ALA A 120 3.76 -0.57 13.62
N VAL A 121 3.32 0.66 13.88
CA VAL A 121 4.07 1.62 14.72
C VAL A 121 4.33 1.08 16.11
N SER A 122 3.34 0.44 16.75
CA SER A 122 3.52 -0.13 18.11
C SER A 122 4.62 -1.19 18.18
N ARG A 123 4.92 -1.88 17.06
CA ARG A 123 5.98 -2.90 16.96
C ARG A 123 7.31 -2.35 16.47
N MET A 124 7.30 -1.27 15.72
CA MET A 124 8.48 -0.65 15.14
C MET A 124 9.15 0.34 16.11
N LEU A 125 8.37 1.08 16.92
CA LEU A 125 8.88 2.08 17.85
C LEU A 125 9.92 1.52 18.85
N PRO A 126 9.70 0.37 19.51
CA PRO A 126 10.70 -0.17 20.45
C PRO A 126 12.03 -0.50 19.78
N LYS A 127 12.01 -0.81 18.47
CA LYS A 127 13.20 -1.14 17.68
C LYS A 127 13.84 0.09 17.02
N GLN A 128 13.14 1.23 16.98
CA GLN A 128 13.50 2.43 16.20
C GLN A 128 13.87 2.09 14.75
N HIS A 129 13.15 1.14 14.18
CA HIS A 129 13.41 0.56 12.87
C HIS A 129 12.12 0.09 12.21
N GLY A 130 11.94 0.41 10.94
CA GLY A 130 10.82 -0.05 10.12
C GLY A 130 10.46 0.92 9.02
N ALA A 131 9.59 0.48 8.11
CA ALA A 131 9.03 1.30 7.05
C ALA A 131 7.54 1.05 6.87
N ILE A 132 6.76 2.11 6.70
CA ILE A 132 5.32 2.05 6.42
C ILE A 132 5.06 2.81 5.12
N LEU A 133 4.59 2.08 4.10
CA LEU A 133 4.39 2.62 2.77
C LEU A 133 2.90 2.59 2.39
N PHE A 134 2.37 3.72 1.96
CA PHE A 134 0.97 3.88 1.58
C PHE A 134 0.84 4.04 0.07
N THR A 135 -0.01 3.19 -0.55
CA THR A 135 -0.37 3.33 -1.96
C THR A 135 -1.45 4.39 -2.12
N GLY A 136 -1.05 5.55 -2.57
CA GLY A 136 -1.91 6.64 -2.98
C GLY A 136 -2.42 6.48 -4.41
N ALA A 137 -2.87 7.58 -4.96
CA ALA A 137 -3.30 7.72 -6.35
C ALA A 137 -3.24 9.20 -6.75
N SER A 138 -3.43 9.53 -8.03
CA SER A 138 -3.72 10.92 -8.43
C SER A 138 -4.83 11.55 -7.60
N ALA A 139 -5.82 10.73 -7.18
CA ALA A 139 -6.88 11.14 -6.26
C ALA A 139 -6.41 11.49 -4.84
N SER A 140 -5.13 11.37 -4.52
CA SER A 140 -4.54 11.88 -3.28
C SER A 140 -4.19 13.37 -3.34
N VAL A 141 -4.11 13.95 -4.54
CA VAL A 141 -3.66 15.33 -4.78
C VAL A 141 -4.62 16.13 -5.66
N LYS A 142 -5.54 15.48 -6.37
CA LYS A 142 -6.56 16.13 -7.21
C LYS A 142 -7.88 15.35 -7.21
N GLY A 143 -9.01 16.07 -7.26
CA GLY A 143 -10.34 15.47 -7.41
C GLY A 143 -10.71 15.28 -8.89
N TYR A 144 -11.53 14.26 -9.18
CA TYR A 144 -12.06 14.01 -10.51
C TYR A 144 -13.58 13.97 -10.48
N PRO A 145 -14.26 14.37 -11.56
CA PRO A 145 -15.71 14.20 -11.68
C PRO A 145 -16.12 12.75 -11.40
N LEU A 146 -17.25 12.59 -10.74
CA LEU A 146 -17.85 11.28 -10.41
C LEU A 146 -16.98 10.37 -9.53
N SER A 147 -15.98 10.92 -8.82
CA SER A 147 -15.00 10.17 -8.06
C SER A 147 -14.78 10.71 -6.63
N ALA A 148 -15.73 11.49 -6.12
CA ALA A 148 -15.62 12.15 -4.81
C ALA A 148 -15.23 11.19 -3.66
N PRO A 149 -15.87 10.00 -3.48
CA PRO A 149 -15.53 9.10 -2.38
C PRO A 149 -14.09 8.58 -2.43
N PHE A 150 -13.57 8.33 -3.64
CA PHE A 150 -12.20 7.89 -3.82
C PHE A 150 -11.20 9.01 -3.49
N ALA A 151 -11.48 10.24 -3.94
CA ALA A 151 -10.66 11.40 -3.59
C ALA A 151 -10.67 11.66 -2.08
N MET A 152 -11.85 11.68 -1.42
CA MET A 152 -11.94 11.83 0.03
C MET A 152 -11.05 10.83 0.78
N GLY A 153 -11.14 9.54 0.43
CA GLY A 153 -10.33 8.49 1.05
C GLY A 153 -8.83 8.64 0.79
N LYS A 154 -8.43 9.01 -0.43
CA LYS A 154 -7.01 9.11 -0.81
C LYS A 154 -6.35 10.40 -0.30
N PHE A 155 -7.06 11.54 -0.24
CA PHE A 155 -6.59 12.73 0.45
C PHE A 155 -6.40 12.49 1.95
N ALA A 156 -7.37 11.81 2.59
CA ALA A 156 -7.25 11.45 4.01
C ALA A 156 -6.06 10.53 4.27
N LEU A 157 -5.83 9.52 3.41
CA LEU A 157 -4.67 8.63 3.52
C LEU A 157 -3.35 9.40 3.35
N ARG A 158 -3.29 10.35 2.42
CA ARG A 158 -2.12 11.23 2.25
C ARG A 158 -1.86 12.09 3.47
N GLY A 159 -2.92 12.67 4.06
CA GLY A 159 -2.83 13.45 5.30
C GLY A 159 -2.27 12.63 6.46
N LEU A 160 -2.75 11.38 6.61
CA LEU A 160 -2.22 10.42 7.58
C LEU A 160 -0.73 10.17 7.35
N ALA A 161 -0.34 9.80 6.13
CA ALA A 161 1.05 9.52 5.78
C ALA A 161 1.98 10.71 6.05
N GLN A 162 1.55 11.92 5.71
CA GLN A 162 2.31 13.14 5.92
C GLN A 162 2.52 13.45 7.42
N SER A 163 1.47 13.29 8.22
CA SER A 163 1.55 13.46 9.69
C SER A 163 2.52 12.45 10.29
N MET A 164 2.35 11.17 9.95
CA MET A 164 3.19 10.08 10.45
C MET A 164 4.66 10.24 10.01
N ALA A 165 4.92 10.69 8.79
CA ALA A 165 6.29 10.91 8.32
C ALA A 165 7.04 11.93 9.20
N ARG A 166 6.37 13.02 9.61
CA ARG A 166 6.95 14.02 10.50
C ARG A 166 7.15 13.51 11.92
N GLU A 167 6.19 12.76 12.42
CA GLU A 167 6.20 12.22 13.78
C GLU A 167 7.27 11.13 13.96
N LEU A 168 7.38 10.21 12.97
CA LEU A 168 8.09 8.96 13.13
C LEU A 168 9.51 8.95 12.54
N ALA A 169 9.82 9.87 11.61
CA ALA A 169 11.18 9.94 11.05
C ALA A 169 12.25 10.20 12.12
N PRO A 170 12.07 11.10 13.11
CA PRO A 170 13.04 11.24 14.21
C PRO A 170 13.19 9.99 15.07
N GLN A 171 12.20 9.09 15.03
CA GLN A 171 12.15 7.83 15.78
C GLN A 171 12.65 6.64 14.95
N GLY A 172 13.25 6.89 13.79
CA GLY A 172 13.87 5.86 12.95
C GLY A 172 12.91 5.02 12.12
N ILE A 173 11.65 5.44 11.95
CA ILE A 173 10.65 4.76 11.11
C ILE A 173 10.42 5.56 9.84
N HIS A 174 10.62 4.92 8.69
CA HIS A 174 10.43 5.53 7.38
C HIS A 174 8.97 5.44 6.94
N VAL A 175 8.31 6.55 6.73
CA VAL A 175 6.93 6.59 6.21
C VAL A 175 6.94 7.18 4.80
N GLY A 176 6.39 6.42 3.83
CA GLY A 176 6.32 6.84 2.43
C GLY A 176 4.90 6.79 1.87
N HIS A 177 4.56 7.76 1.01
CA HIS A 177 3.31 7.82 0.27
C HIS A 177 3.59 7.84 -1.23
N PHE A 178 2.92 6.96 -1.99
CA PHE A 178 3.11 6.83 -3.44
C PHE A 178 1.89 7.36 -4.17
N VAL A 179 2.02 8.50 -4.84
CA VAL A 179 1.00 9.03 -5.75
C VAL A 179 1.10 8.26 -7.07
N ILE A 180 0.20 7.31 -7.31
CA ILE A 180 0.14 6.57 -8.57
C ILE A 180 -0.80 7.31 -9.51
N ASP A 181 -0.23 8.07 -10.44
CA ASP A 181 -0.99 8.90 -11.38
C ASP A 181 -1.13 8.21 -12.74
N GLY A 182 -2.10 7.31 -12.83
CA GLY A 182 -2.44 6.56 -14.02
C GLY A 182 -3.07 5.21 -13.72
N ALA A 183 -3.46 4.52 -14.77
CA ALA A 183 -3.97 3.16 -14.68
C ALA A 183 -2.81 2.17 -14.56
N ILE A 184 -2.88 1.23 -13.62
CA ILE A 184 -1.89 0.16 -13.46
C ILE A 184 -2.33 -1.05 -14.29
N ARG A 185 -1.43 -1.65 -15.07
CA ARG A 185 -1.65 -2.95 -15.73
C ARG A 185 -1.89 -4.04 -14.69
N ASN A 186 -2.77 -4.97 -14.99
CA ASN A 186 -3.02 -6.17 -14.20
C ASN A 186 -3.74 -7.21 -15.08
N PRO A 187 -3.94 -8.47 -14.64
CA PRO A 187 -4.61 -9.50 -15.46
C PRO A 187 -6.00 -9.11 -15.99
N GLY A 188 -6.71 -8.20 -15.30
CA GLY A 188 -8.03 -7.69 -15.72
C GLY A 188 -7.98 -6.35 -16.47
N ARG A 189 -6.78 -5.79 -16.72
CA ARG A 189 -6.60 -4.50 -17.37
C ARG A 189 -5.32 -4.48 -18.17
N VAL A 190 -5.50 -4.66 -19.48
CA VAL A 190 -4.42 -4.68 -20.47
C VAL A 190 -4.28 -3.30 -21.10
N GLU A 191 -3.05 -2.93 -21.42
CA GLU A 191 -2.75 -1.70 -22.13
C GLU A 191 -3.35 -1.72 -23.53
N PRO A 192 -4.01 -0.62 -24.01
CA PRO A 192 -4.52 -0.52 -25.35
C PRO A 192 -3.39 -0.57 -26.39
N ALA A 193 -3.55 -1.39 -27.44
CA ALA A 193 -2.52 -1.55 -28.47
C ALA A 193 -2.24 -0.25 -29.27
N ASP A 194 -3.25 0.62 -29.35
CA ASP A 194 -3.15 1.94 -30.02
C ASP A 194 -2.57 3.05 -29.14
N ARG A 195 -2.28 2.75 -27.87
CA ARG A 195 -1.71 3.70 -26.89
C ARG A 195 -0.64 3.02 -26.05
N PRO A 196 0.53 2.69 -26.63
CA PRO A 196 1.62 2.10 -25.88
C PRO A 196 2.13 3.04 -24.79
N ASP A 197 2.57 2.47 -23.68
CA ASP A 197 3.06 3.19 -22.50
C ASP A 197 2.01 4.11 -21.82
N SER A 198 0.71 3.87 -22.09
CA SER A 198 -0.36 4.65 -21.45
C SER A 198 -0.76 4.13 -20.07
N MET A 199 -0.19 3.02 -19.65
CA MET A 199 -0.44 2.42 -18.35
C MET A 199 0.86 2.17 -17.57
N LEU A 200 0.77 2.31 -16.25
CA LEU A 200 1.88 1.99 -15.35
C LEU A 200 2.13 0.48 -15.30
N ASP A 201 3.39 0.11 -15.41
CA ASP A 201 3.86 -1.23 -15.14
C ASP A 201 3.93 -1.48 -13.62
N PRO A 202 3.24 -2.51 -13.08
CA PRO A 202 3.28 -2.81 -11.65
C PRO A 202 4.68 -3.20 -11.17
N ASP A 203 5.54 -3.78 -12.00
CA ASP A 203 6.91 -4.13 -11.64
C ASP A 203 7.80 -2.88 -11.54
N ALA A 204 7.64 -1.91 -12.44
CA ALA A 204 8.32 -0.63 -12.36
C ALA A 204 7.89 0.18 -11.11
N ILE A 205 6.59 0.13 -10.75
CA ILE A 205 6.13 0.70 -9.49
C ILE A 205 6.79 -0.01 -8.31
N ALA A 206 6.80 -1.34 -8.29
CA ALA A 206 7.41 -2.12 -7.20
C ALA A 206 8.90 -1.80 -7.04
N ALA A 207 9.65 -1.62 -8.13
CA ALA A 207 11.04 -1.18 -8.11
C ALA A 207 11.20 0.20 -7.44
N SER A 208 10.25 1.11 -7.64
CA SER A 208 10.25 2.42 -6.97
C SER A 208 10.01 2.29 -5.45
N TYR A 209 9.15 1.36 -5.02
CA TYR A 209 8.98 1.04 -3.58
C TYR A 209 10.29 0.53 -2.97
N LEU A 210 10.96 -0.39 -3.65
CA LEU A 210 12.25 -0.91 -3.19
C LEU A 210 13.31 0.18 -3.12
N SER A 211 13.33 1.09 -4.10
CA SER A 211 14.24 2.25 -4.09
C SER A 211 14.04 3.12 -2.85
N VAL A 212 12.78 3.40 -2.48
CA VAL A 212 12.45 4.16 -1.25
C VAL A 212 12.89 3.39 0.00
N LEU A 213 12.63 2.08 0.08
CA LEU A 213 13.07 1.25 1.20
C LEU A 213 14.58 1.22 1.39
N ARG A 214 15.34 1.41 0.31
CA ARG A 214 16.82 1.41 0.31
C ARG A 214 17.46 2.77 0.61
N GLN A 215 16.66 3.81 0.77
CA GLN A 215 17.19 5.15 1.04
C GLN A 215 17.88 5.22 2.40
N PRO A 216 19.03 5.90 2.47
CA PRO A 216 19.67 6.19 3.74
C PRO A 216 18.84 7.19 4.55
N ARG A 217 18.91 7.13 5.88
CA ARG A 217 18.17 8.04 6.79
C ARG A 217 18.43 9.53 6.53
N SER A 218 19.58 9.87 5.94
CA SER A 218 19.93 11.24 5.60
C SER A 218 19.16 11.82 4.41
N ALA A 219 18.40 10.98 3.66
CA ALA A 219 17.70 11.40 2.45
C ALA A 219 16.40 10.58 2.24
N TRP A 220 15.57 10.50 3.26
CA TRP A 220 14.28 9.81 3.16
C TRP A 220 13.25 10.65 2.39
N THR A 221 12.64 10.03 1.41
CA THR A 221 11.48 10.56 0.67
C THR A 221 10.20 10.16 1.42
N TRP A 222 9.36 11.15 1.77
CA TRP A 222 8.03 10.85 2.34
C TRP A 222 6.93 10.74 1.27
N GLU A 223 7.12 11.34 0.08
CA GLU A 223 6.17 11.26 -1.01
C GLU A 223 6.89 11.17 -2.36
N ILE A 224 6.41 10.29 -3.24
CA ILE A 224 6.87 10.15 -4.62
C ILE A 224 5.66 10.01 -5.54
N GLU A 225 5.70 10.64 -6.71
CA GLU A 225 4.69 10.53 -7.76
C GLU A 225 5.24 9.71 -8.93
N LEU A 226 4.43 8.75 -9.38
CA LEU A 226 4.74 7.87 -10.51
C LEU A 226 3.62 7.96 -11.54
N ARG A 227 3.99 8.15 -12.82
CA ARG A 227 3.04 8.23 -13.93
C ARG A 227 3.64 7.65 -15.21
N PRO A 228 2.81 7.22 -16.17
CA PRO A 228 3.28 6.99 -17.54
C PRO A 228 3.85 8.27 -18.13
N TRP A 229 4.91 8.17 -18.94
CA TRP A 229 5.53 9.36 -19.52
C TRP A 229 4.60 10.15 -20.47
N VAL A 230 3.56 9.49 -21.00
CA VAL A 230 2.52 10.08 -21.87
C VAL A 230 1.35 10.71 -21.09
N GLU A 231 1.30 10.57 -19.76
CA GLU A 231 0.23 11.15 -18.93
C GLU A 231 0.39 12.68 -18.88
N ARG A 232 -0.75 13.38 -18.99
CA ARG A 232 -0.74 14.86 -18.97
C ARG A 232 -0.96 15.37 -17.55
N PHE A 233 -0.26 16.45 -17.25
CA PHE A 233 -0.39 17.17 -15.97
C PHE A 233 -1.71 17.91 -15.85
#